data_585c0b6dc91698055e835c7b3cb5ff11
#
_entry.id   585c0b6dc91698055e835c7b3cb5ff11
#
_cell.length_a   1.000
_cell.length_b   1.000
_cell.length_c   1.000
_cell.angle_alpha   90.00
_cell.angle_beta   90.00
_cell.angle_gamma   90.00
#
_symmetry.space_group_name_H-M   'P 1'
#
loop_
_entity.id
_entity.type
_entity.pdbx_description
1 polymer ?
#
loop_
_entity_poly.entity_id
_entity_poly.type
_entity_poly.pdbx_seq_one_letter_code
_entity_poly.pdbx_strand_id
1 'polypeptide(L)'
;MKRYCRYIIIGGLCIIIFSCKKAVYFEKYQTIDNPWDKNKEYFFTCEPEDLSVSYNLSLQIRNNNLYPYRNLWLFYTIELPEGPVLRDTVECLLADDYGKWMGSGISIYHLSVPIRSGYTFPQAGPYTFTVRHGMRDEQLKGIEQIGVRIEKNN
;
A
#
# COMPACT_ATOMS: atom_id res chain seq x y z
N MET A 1 -47.78 3.01 54.28
CA MET A 1 -46.50 3.57 53.71
C MET A 1 -46.04 2.67 52.55
N LYS A 2 -46.26 3.08 51.34
CA LYS A 2 -45.86 2.31 50.13
C LYS A 2 -44.57 2.90 49.57
N ARG A 3 -43.49 2.13 49.66
CA ARG A 3 -42.18 2.50 49.08
C ARG A 3 -42.16 2.10 47.61
N TYR A 4 -42.22 3.08 46.70
CA TYR A 4 -42.03 2.85 45.27
C TYR A 4 -40.54 2.73 44.96
N CYS A 5 -40.11 1.53 44.56
CA CYS A 5 -38.78 1.26 44.06
C CYS A 5 -38.71 1.73 42.60
N ARG A 6 -38.02 2.84 42.33
CA ARG A 6 -37.78 3.35 40.98
C ARG A 6 -36.62 2.54 40.36
N TYR A 7 -36.93 1.67 39.43
CA TYR A 7 -35.93 1.05 38.57
C TYR A 7 -35.53 2.03 37.49
N ILE A 8 -34.32 2.56 37.60
CA ILE A 8 -33.67 3.34 36.50
C ILE A 8 -33.11 2.32 35.52
N ILE A 9 -33.80 2.15 34.38
CA ILE A 9 -33.30 1.39 33.25
C ILE A 9 -32.32 2.28 32.53
N ILE A 10 -31.01 2.07 32.76
CA ILE A 10 -29.94 2.65 31.98
C ILE A 10 -29.85 1.86 30.67
N GLY A 11 -30.56 2.36 29.64
CA GLY A 11 -30.46 1.85 28.30
C GLY A 11 -29.08 2.19 27.74
N GLY A 12 -28.16 1.22 27.78
CA GLY A 12 -26.85 1.33 27.14
C GLY A 12 -27.03 1.42 25.59
N LEU A 13 -26.95 2.62 25.04
CA LEU A 13 -26.90 2.84 23.60
C LEU A 13 -25.54 2.30 23.07
N CYS A 14 -25.55 1.08 22.59
CA CYS A 14 -24.38 0.46 21.94
C CYS A 14 -24.21 1.11 20.56
N ILE A 15 -23.38 2.15 20.49
CA ILE A 15 -22.99 2.78 19.21
C ILE A 15 -22.06 1.80 18.50
N ILE A 16 -22.59 1.01 17.58
CA ILE A 16 -21.81 0.18 16.66
C ILE A 16 -21.17 1.14 15.66
N ILE A 17 -19.92 1.49 15.89
CA ILE A 17 -19.11 2.25 14.93
C ILE A 17 -18.76 1.29 13.80
N PHE A 18 -19.56 1.32 12.71
CA PHE A 18 -19.17 0.70 11.46
C PHE A 18 -17.96 1.44 10.92
N SER A 19 -16.77 0.97 11.26
CA SER A 19 -15.54 1.39 10.57
C SER A 19 -15.60 0.86 9.15
N CYS A 20 -15.92 1.74 8.20
CA CYS A 20 -15.89 1.44 6.77
C CYS A 20 -14.42 1.26 6.35
N LYS A 21 -13.85 0.08 6.59
CA LYS A 21 -12.54 -0.26 6.03
C LYS A 21 -12.74 -0.56 4.54
N LYS A 22 -11.99 0.12 3.69
CA LYS A 22 -11.94 -0.21 2.26
C LYS A 22 -11.61 -1.69 2.10
N ALA A 23 -12.38 -2.39 1.29
CA ALA A 23 -12.17 -3.82 1.08
C ALA A 23 -10.86 -4.02 0.30
N VAL A 24 -9.86 -4.59 0.96
CA VAL A 24 -8.60 -4.98 0.34
C VAL A 24 -8.90 -6.16 -0.57
N TYR A 25 -8.68 -5.98 -1.86
CA TYR A 25 -8.82 -7.03 -2.86
C TYR A 25 -7.53 -7.85 -2.98
N PHE A 26 -6.38 -7.17 -3.04
CA PHE A 26 -5.06 -7.79 -3.18
C PHE A 26 -4.04 -7.05 -2.34
N GLU A 27 -3.22 -7.79 -1.63
CA GLU A 27 -2.04 -7.25 -0.94
C GLU A 27 -0.95 -8.29 -0.89
N LYS A 28 0.21 -7.96 -1.44
CA LYS A 28 1.36 -8.85 -1.43
C LYS A 28 2.64 -8.07 -1.23
N TYR A 29 3.52 -8.59 -0.38
CA TYR A 29 4.85 -8.07 -0.12
C TYR A 29 5.91 -9.04 -0.59
N GLN A 30 7.07 -8.51 -0.98
CA GLN A 30 8.29 -9.28 -1.17
C GLN A 30 9.40 -8.66 -0.32
N THR A 31 10.20 -9.53 0.29
CA THR A 31 11.41 -9.11 1.00
C THR A 31 12.47 -8.74 0.00
N ILE A 32 13.10 -7.59 0.24
CA ILE A 32 14.18 -7.08 -0.60
C ILE A 32 15.48 -7.76 -0.20
N ASP A 33 16.25 -8.20 -1.20
CA ASP A 33 17.64 -8.54 -0.99
C ASP A 33 18.39 -7.27 -0.55
N ASN A 34 18.94 -7.27 0.65
CA ASN A 34 19.53 -6.06 1.23
C ASN A 34 21.06 -6.15 1.20
N PRO A 35 21.74 -5.31 0.40
CA PRO A 35 21.24 -4.16 -0.33
C PRO A 35 20.43 -4.51 -1.59
N TRP A 36 19.47 -3.64 -1.96
CA TRP A 36 18.68 -3.77 -3.18
C TRP A 36 19.51 -3.37 -4.40
N ASP A 37 19.76 -4.33 -5.29
CA ASP A 37 20.45 -4.07 -6.55
C ASP A 37 19.54 -3.26 -7.50
N LYS A 38 20.11 -2.26 -8.15
CA LYS A 38 19.41 -1.33 -9.06
C LYS A 38 18.71 -2.04 -10.22
N ASN A 39 19.25 -3.16 -10.68
CA ASN A 39 18.68 -3.93 -11.78
C ASN A 39 17.71 -5.01 -11.31
N LYS A 40 17.57 -5.20 -9.99
CA LYS A 40 16.64 -6.18 -9.42
C LYS A 40 15.22 -5.66 -9.47
N GLU A 41 14.36 -6.44 -10.12
CA GLU A 41 12.92 -6.20 -10.22
C GLU A 41 12.14 -7.16 -9.33
N TYR A 42 11.01 -6.68 -8.82
CA TYR A 42 10.06 -7.45 -8.02
C TYR A 42 8.71 -7.48 -8.71
N PHE A 43 8.11 -8.68 -8.80
CA PHE A 43 6.92 -8.93 -9.62
C PHE A 43 5.73 -9.33 -8.74
N PHE A 44 4.58 -8.73 -8.99
CA PHE A 44 3.34 -9.02 -8.28
C PHE A 44 2.24 -9.27 -9.30
N THR A 45 1.64 -10.45 -9.28
CA THR A 45 0.57 -10.80 -10.22
C THR A 45 -0.74 -10.93 -9.48
N CYS A 46 -1.79 -10.28 -10.01
CA CYS A 46 -3.16 -10.41 -9.55
C CYS A 46 -4.10 -10.63 -10.75
N GLU A 47 -5.27 -11.18 -10.50
CA GLU A 47 -6.30 -11.40 -11.51
C GLU A 47 -7.63 -10.83 -11.00
N PRO A 48 -8.04 -9.62 -11.47
CA PRO A 48 -9.24 -8.95 -10.98
C PRO A 48 -10.51 -9.76 -11.26
N GLU A 49 -11.30 -10.03 -10.21
CA GLU A 49 -12.56 -10.78 -10.32
C GLU A 49 -13.72 -9.92 -10.83
N ASP A 50 -13.71 -8.64 -10.53
CA ASP A 50 -14.80 -7.71 -10.83
C ASP A 50 -14.28 -6.51 -11.62
N LEU A 51 -14.58 -6.48 -12.91
CA LEU A 51 -14.18 -5.42 -13.84
C LEU A 51 -15.14 -4.23 -13.83
N SER A 52 -16.29 -4.34 -13.15
CA SER A 52 -17.31 -3.29 -13.10
C SER A 52 -17.03 -2.23 -12.03
N VAL A 53 -16.15 -2.53 -11.07
CA VAL A 53 -15.79 -1.62 -9.99
C VAL A 53 -14.45 -0.94 -10.25
N SER A 54 -14.26 0.22 -9.63
CA SER A 54 -12.96 0.89 -9.63
C SER A 54 -12.12 0.50 -8.42
N TYR A 55 -10.81 0.63 -8.57
CA TYR A 55 -9.84 0.24 -7.56
C TYR A 55 -8.85 1.38 -7.28
N ASN A 56 -8.35 1.43 -6.07
CA ASN A 56 -7.21 2.25 -5.70
C ASN A 56 -5.97 1.35 -5.59
N LEU A 57 -4.93 1.70 -6.34
CA LEU A 57 -3.68 0.97 -6.37
C LEU A 57 -2.61 1.75 -5.63
N SER A 58 -1.86 1.08 -4.78
CA SER A 58 -0.76 1.68 -4.01
C SER A 58 0.45 0.75 -3.94
N LEU A 59 1.63 1.36 -3.94
CA LEU A 59 2.87 0.69 -3.57
C LEU A 59 3.03 0.74 -2.05
N GLN A 60 3.50 -0.35 -1.50
CA GLN A 60 3.75 -0.50 -0.07
C GLN A 60 5.25 -0.57 0.15
N ILE A 61 5.78 0.26 1.04
CA ILE A 61 7.21 0.36 1.31
C ILE A 61 7.44 0.11 2.79
N ARG A 62 8.40 -0.75 3.11
CA ARG A 62 8.92 -0.90 4.47
C ARG A 62 10.40 -0.61 4.47
N ASN A 63 10.78 0.43 5.20
CA ASN A 63 12.17 0.84 5.37
C ASN A 63 12.57 0.78 6.85
N ASN A 64 13.87 0.66 7.09
CA ASN A 64 14.47 0.77 8.42
C ASN A 64 15.33 2.06 8.54
N ASN A 65 15.96 2.24 9.70
CA ASN A 65 16.82 3.40 9.98
C ASN A 65 18.16 3.43 9.21
N LEU A 66 18.48 2.38 8.44
CA LEU A 66 19.68 2.34 7.60
C LEU A 66 19.46 2.95 6.22
N TYR A 67 18.20 3.27 5.86
CA TYR A 67 17.89 3.95 4.61
C TYR A 67 18.43 5.39 4.68
N PRO A 68 19.33 5.80 3.73
CA PRO A 68 20.09 7.04 3.89
C PRO A 68 19.39 8.29 3.35
N TYR A 69 18.23 8.16 2.70
CA TYR A 69 17.56 9.27 2.02
C TYR A 69 16.18 9.55 2.61
N ARG A 70 15.67 10.75 2.37
CA ARG A 70 14.30 11.13 2.74
C ARG A 70 13.24 10.68 1.72
N ASN A 71 13.64 10.43 0.48
CA ASN A 71 12.78 10.02 -0.62
C ASN A 71 13.27 8.73 -1.27
N LEU A 72 12.37 8.04 -1.94
CA LEU A 72 12.65 6.86 -2.74
C LEU A 72 11.95 7.01 -4.09
N TRP A 73 12.73 7.01 -5.17
CA TRP A 73 12.19 6.92 -6.51
C TRP A 73 11.98 5.46 -6.89
N LEU A 74 10.77 5.16 -7.35
CA LEU A 74 10.41 3.84 -7.86
C LEU A 74 9.94 3.96 -9.30
N PHE A 75 10.46 3.09 -10.16
CA PHE A 75 9.87 2.79 -11.46
C PHE A 75 8.91 1.63 -11.28
N TYR A 76 7.73 1.73 -11.86
CA TYR A 76 6.80 0.62 -11.89
C TYR A 76 6.18 0.44 -13.28
N THR A 77 5.83 -0.79 -13.59
CA THR A 77 5.06 -1.13 -14.77
C THR A 77 3.81 -1.93 -14.37
N ILE A 78 2.77 -1.80 -15.18
CA ILE A 78 1.57 -2.64 -15.09
C ILE A 78 1.41 -3.29 -16.47
N GLU A 79 1.66 -4.58 -16.54
CA GLU A 79 1.46 -5.39 -17.73
C GLU A 79 0.02 -5.93 -17.74
N LEU A 80 -0.68 -5.66 -18.82
CA LEU A 80 -2.04 -6.15 -19.03
C LEU A 80 -1.99 -7.57 -19.60
N PRO A 81 -3.06 -8.37 -19.45
CA PRO A 81 -3.16 -9.70 -20.05
C PRO A 81 -2.93 -9.68 -21.58
N GLU A 82 -3.48 -8.66 -22.23
CA GLU A 82 -3.25 -8.34 -23.63
C GLU A 82 -3.16 -6.82 -23.81
N GLY A 83 -2.18 -6.35 -24.59
CA GLY A 83 -2.08 -4.93 -24.91
C GLY A 83 -0.84 -4.23 -24.33
N PRO A 84 -0.93 -2.91 -24.13
CA PRO A 84 0.23 -2.11 -23.77
C PRO A 84 0.69 -2.33 -22.33
N VAL A 85 1.99 -2.14 -22.11
CA VAL A 85 2.58 -2.03 -20.78
C VAL A 85 2.51 -0.58 -20.33
N LEU A 86 1.82 -0.33 -19.22
CA LEU A 86 1.81 0.98 -18.57
C LEU A 86 3.10 1.13 -17.77
N ARG A 87 3.83 2.24 -18.00
CA ARG A 87 5.08 2.55 -17.27
C ARG A 87 4.97 3.91 -16.63
N ASP A 88 5.41 4.02 -15.40
CA ASP A 88 5.42 5.30 -14.69
C ASP A 88 6.51 5.32 -13.60
N THR A 89 6.69 6.50 -13.03
CA THR A 89 7.66 6.75 -11.97
C THR A 89 6.97 7.47 -10.82
N VAL A 90 7.25 7.06 -9.60
CA VAL A 90 6.70 7.70 -8.40
C VAL A 90 7.81 8.07 -7.43
N GLU A 91 7.74 9.28 -6.88
CA GLU A 91 8.53 9.70 -5.74
C GLU A 91 7.78 9.39 -4.44
N CYS A 92 8.42 8.62 -3.59
CA CYS A 92 7.90 8.24 -2.28
C CYS A 92 8.65 9.05 -1.22
N LEU A 93 7.98 9.97 -0.54
CA LEU A 93 8.56 10.71 0.58
C LEU A 93 8.51 9.83 1.82
N LEU A 94 9.66 9.30 2.25
CA LEU A 94 9.78 8.40 3.41
C LEU A 94 10.01 9.16 4.72
N ALA A 95 10.64 10.34 4.65
CA ALA A 95 10.87 11.20 5.80
C ALA A 95 10.52 12.65 5.51
N ASP A 96 10.17 13.40 6.54
CA ASP A 96 9.93 14.85 6.49
C ASP A 96 11.25 15.64 6.39
N ASP A 97 11.15 16.97 6.36
CA ASP A 97 12.31 17.89 6.26
C ASP A 97 13.24 17.82 7.48
N TYR A 98 12.77 17.27 8.59
CA TYR A 98 13.53 17.10 9.84
C TYR A 98 14.12 15.70 10.00
N GLY A 99 13.93 14.82 9.00
CA GLY A 99 14.42 13.44 9.01
C GLY A 99 13.55 12.46 9.81
N LYS A 100 12.36 12.87 10.21
CA LYS A 100 11.39 11.96 10.87
C LYS A 100 10.69 11.11 9.83
N TRP A 101 10.68 9.80 10.03
CA TRP A 101 9.97 8.86 9.16
C TRP A 101 8.46 9.12 9.13
N MET A 102 7.90 9.20 7.93
CA MET A 102 6.47 9.45 7.71
C MET A 102 5.62 8.19 7.84
N GLY A 103 6.22 7.02 7.66
CA GLY A 103 5.56 5.73 7.82
C GLY A 103 5.25 5.40 9.29
N SER A 104 4.30 4.48 9.50
CA SER A 104 4.00 3.93 10.83
C SER A 104 4.99 2.84 11.20
N GLY A 105 5.43 2.83 12.46
CA GLY A 105 6.37 1.83 12.97
C GLY A 105 7.34 2.38 14.01
N ILE A 106 8.24 1.53 14.49
CA ILE A 106 9.27 1.89 15.48
C ILE A 106 10.67 1.67 14.91
N SER A 107 10.94 0.47 14.36
CA SER A 107 12.24 0.09 13.78
C SER A 107 12.15 -0.15 12.28
N ILE A 108 10.99 -0.59 11.84
CA ILE A 108 10.61 -0.73 10.44
C ILE A 108 9.39 0.16 10.25
N TYR A 109 9.47 1.06 9.28
CA TYR A 109 8.44 2.05 8.98
C TYR A 109 7.70 1.64 7.71
N HIS A 110 6.38 1.58 7.81
CA HIS A 110 5.50 1.20 6.72
C HIS A 110 4.82 2.43 6.13
N LEU A 111 5.00 2.65 4.84
CA LEU A 111 4.36 3.72 4.07
C LEU A 111 3.59 3.13 2.90
N SER A 112 2.36 3.61 2.70
CA SER A 112 1.53 3.33 1.52
C SER A 112 1.53 4.54 0.60
N VAL A 113 1.91 4.36 -0.65
CA VAL A 113 2.01 5.41 -1.65
C VAL A 113 1.02 5.14 -2.78
N PRO A 114 -0.03 5.96 -2.94
CA PRO A 114 -0.99 5.82 -4.03
C PRO A 114 -0.31 5.99 -5.40
N ILE A 115 -0.62 5.10 -6.35
CA ILE A 115 -0.13 5.19 -7.73
C ILE A 115 -1.26 5.37 -8.74
N ARG A 116 -2.44 4.84 -8.48
CA ARG A 116 -3.65 5.06 -9.28
C ARG A 116 -4.88 5.10 -8.36
N SER A 117 -5.75 6.07 -8.57
CA SER A 117 -7.04 6.16 -7.88
C SER A 117 -8.17 6.00 -8.89
N GLY A 118 -9.20 5.22 -8.53
CA GLY A 118 -10.34 4.98 -9.41
C GLY A 118 -10.00 4.20 -10.68
N TYR A 119 -8.96 3.35 -10.63
CA TYR A 119 -8.53 2.54 -11.77
C TYR A 119 -9.52 1.41 -12.02
N THR A 120 -10.03 1.31 -13.24
CA THR A 120 -10.85 0.18 -13.69
C THR A 120 -9.99 -0.73 -14.56
N PHE A 121 -9.95 -2.01 -14.23
CA PHE A 121 -9.23 -2.99 -15.03
C PHE A 121 -9.98 -3.23 -16.35
N PRO A 122 -9.35 -2.95 -17.51
CA PRO A 122 -10.08 -2.96 -18.79
C PRO A 122 -10.41 -4.36 -19.31
N GLN A 123 -9.80 -5.41 -18.81
CA GLN A 123 -9.97 -6.79 -19.30
C GLN A 123 -9.73 -7.82 -18.21
N ALA A 124 -10.32 -9.00 -18.34
CA ALA A 124 -10.09 -10.13 -17.47
C ALA A 124 -8.71 -10.75 -17.74
N GLY A 125 -8.14 -11.39 -16.72
CA GLY A 125 -6.87 -12.10 -16.79
C GLY A 125 -5.79 -11.54 -15.86
N PRO A 126 -4.57 -12.09 -15.93
CA PRO A 126 -3.50 -11.75 -15.02
C PRO A 126 -2.86 -10.40 -15.35
N TYR A 127 -2.75 -9.53 -14.36
CA TYR A 127 -1.99 -8.29 -14.39
C TYR A 127 -0.71 -8.44 -13.60
N THR A 128 0.43 -8.09 -14.18
CA THR A 128 1.72 -8.14 -13.50
C THR A 128 2.24 -6.72 -13.24
N PHE A 129 2.47 -6.44 -11.96
CA PHE A 129 3.13 -5.23 -11.51
C PHE A 129 4.61 -5.54 -11.35
N THR A 130 5.47 -4.75 -11.98
CA THR A 130 6.92 -4.84 -11.81
C THR A 130 7.40 -3.57 -11.11
N VAL A 131 8.24 -3.72 -10.10
CA VAL A 131 8.77 -2.58 -9.33
C VAL A 131 10.29 -2.70 -9.19
N ARG A 132 11.00 -1.60 -9.44
CA ARG A 132 12.44 -1.44 -9.17
C ARG A 132 12.75 -0.04 -8.66
N HIS A 133 13.84 0.13 -7.93
CA HIS A 133 14.21 1.48 -7.48
C HIS A 133 14.85 2.30 -8.61
N GLY A 134 14.61 3.62 -8.58
CA GLY A 134 15.16 4.61 -9.48
C GLY A 134 16.23 5.52 -8.85
N MET A 135 16.80 5.10 -7.71
CA MET A 135 17.86 5.84 -7.04
C MET A 135 19.16 5.74 -7.82
N ARG A 136 20.10 6.68 -7.55
CA ARG A 136 21.42 6.70 -8.22
C ARG A 136 22.33 5.55 -7.76
N ASP A 137 22.16 5.10 -6.54
CA ASP A 137 22.93 4.01 -5.96
C ASP A 137 22.72 2.70 -6.69
N GLU A 138 23.80 2.00 -6.99
CA GLU A 138 23.74 0.64 -7.55
C GLU A 138 23.24 -0.38 -6.51
N GLN A 139 23.54 -0.15 -5.22
CA GLN A 139 23.20 -1.00 -4.10
C GLN A 139 22.52 -0.17 -3.00
N LEU A 140 21.21 -0.24 -2.89
CA LEU A 140 20.41 0.57 -1.99
C LEU A 140 20.13 -0.18 -0.68
N LYS A 141 20.55 0.39 0.45
CA LYS A 141 20.33 -0.19 1.78
C LYS A 141 19.06 0.33 2.44
N GLY A 142 18.54 -0.42 3.41
CA GLY A 142 17.51 0.05 4.31
C GLY A 142 16.07 -0.05 3.80
N ILE A 143 15.85 -0.61 2.63
CA ILE A 143 14.51 -1.05 2.19
C ILE A 143 14.37 -2.53 2.52
N GLU A 144 13.40 -2.88 3.34
CA GLU A 144 13.18 -4.25 3.83
C GLU A 144 12.18 -5.02 2.97
N GLN A 145 11.08 -4.35 2.61
CA GLN A 145 10.04 -4.95 1.79
C GLN A 145 9.44 -3.92 0.85
N ILE A 146 9.04 -4.40 -0.31
CA ILE A 146 8.17 -3.69 -1.26
C ILE A 146 6.91 -4.50 -1.49
N GLY A 147 5.79 -3.85 -1.75
CA GLY A 147 4.53 -4.52 -2.00
C GLY A 147 3.60 -3.76 -2.92
N VAL A 148 2.57 -4.45 -3.35
CA VAL A 148 1.43 -3.88 -4.09
C VAL A 148 0.16 -4.16 -3.30
N ARG A 149 -0.67 -3.12 -3.15
CA ARG A 149 -1.98 -3.21 -2.52
C ARG A 149 -3.03 -2.62 -3.44
N ILE A 150 -4.13 -3.34 -3.58
CA ILE A 150 -5.27 -2.98 -4.42
C ILE A 150 -6.53 -3.04 -3.54
N GLU A 151 -7.25 -1.93 -3.47
CA GLU A 151 -8.46 -1.79 -2.67
C GLU A 151 -9.63 -1.44 -3.58
N LYS A 152 -10.80 -2.04 -3.33
CA LYS A 152 -12.03 -1.61 -4.01
C LYS A 152 -12.36 -0.16 -3.60
N ASN A 153 -12.70 0.64 -4.59
CA ASN A 153 -13.16 1.99 -4.36
C ASN A 153 -14.69 1.91 -4.19
N ASN A 154 -15.17 2.20 -2.99
CA ASN A 154 -16.60 2.19 -2.67
C ASN A 154 -17.26 3.51 -3.10
#